data_a0d0641f08446656122ec7110ea0a59e
#
_entry.id   a0d0641f08446656122ec7110ea0a59e
#
_cell.length_a   1.000
_cell.length_b   1.000
_cell.length_c   1.000
_cell.angle_alpha   90.00
_cell.angle_beta   90.00
_cell.angle_gamma   90.00
#
_symmetry.space_group_name_H-M   'P 1'
#
loop_
_entity.id
_entity.type
_entity.pdbx_description
1 polymer ?
#
loop_
_entity_poly.entity_id
_entity_poly.type
_entity_poly.pdbx_seq_one_letter_code
_entity_poly.pdbx_strand_id
1 'polypeptide(L)'
;MLLTVDDLVAKDELLGPVLTEETLADAHDYLYYLASQVGVEESKVRATVLVKRFITAYAFRATAVNKSFGLPGSMYSDGKDVDAYAKKVQIYSDEVKTLENRLQTAEAFTGASQSSGFRAVKIFRG
;
A
#
# COMPACT_ATOMS: atom_id res chain seq x y z
N MET A 1 -1.92 -0.57 14.04
CA MET A 1 -1.77 -0.81 12.59
C MET A 1 -3.12 -0.95 11.93
N LEU A 2 -3.22 -0.48 10.70
CA LEU A 2 -4.47 -0.53 9.95
C LEU A 2 -4.70 -1.90 9.28
N LEU A 3 -3.62 -2.58 8.92
CA LEU A 3 -3.68 -3.91 8.32
C LEU A 3 -2.65 -4.81 8.99
N THR A 4 -2.95 -6.10 9.02
CA THR A 4 -2.02 -7.11 9.55
C THR A 4 -1.55 -8.03 8.42
N VAL A 5 -0.52 -8.81 8.71
CA VAL A 5 -0.04 -9.80 7.73
C VAL A 5 -1.16 -10.77 7.37
N ASP A 6 -1.97 -11.17 8.35
CA ASP A 6 -3.08 -12.09 8.09
C ASP A 6 -4.08 -11.52 7.11
N ASP A 7 -4.28 -10.20 7.12
CA ASP A 7 -5.19 -9.54 6.18
C ASP A 7 -4.70 -9.66 4.75
N LEU A 8 -3.39 -9.78 4.55
CA LEU A 8 -2.78 -9.73 3.21
C LEU A 8 -2.33 -11.07 2.68
N VAL A 9 -2.26 -12.09 3.53
CA VAL A 9 -1.64 -13.37 3.14
C VAL A 9 -2.32 -13.99 1.92
N ALA A 10 -3.62 -13.83 1.78
CA ALA A 10 -4.37 -14.40 0.67
C ALA A 10 -4.54 -13.45 -0.52
N LYS A 11 -4.04 -12.22 -0.42
CA LYS A 11 -4.22 -11.23 -1.47
C LYS A 11 -3.28 -11.44 -2.65
N ASP A 12 -2.18 -12.15 -2.44
CA ASP A 12 -1.22 -12.45 -3.49
C ASP A 12 -0.65 -13.83 -3.20
N GLU A 13 -0.83 -14.76 -4.14
CA GLU A 13 -0.40 -16.14 -3.94
C GLU A 13 1.11 -16.28 -3.80
N LEU A 14 1.84 -15.43 -4.53
CA LEU A 14 3.30 -15.50 -4.53
C LEU A 14 3.90 -14.77 -3.34
N LEU A 15 3.42 -13.58 -3.04
CA LEU A 15 4.04 -12.68 -2.07
C LEU A 15 3.42 -12.77 -0.68
N GLY A 16 2.13 -13.12 -0.59
CA GLY A 16 1.46 -13.19 0.69
C GLY A 16 2.16 -14.06 1.71
N PRO A 17 2.51 -15.30 1.34
CA PRO A 17 3.18 -16.20 2.30
C PRO A 17 4.56 -15.76 2.77
N VAL A 18 5.22 -14.86 2.05
CA VAL A 18 6.57 -14.41 2.41
C VAL A 18 6.59 -12.97 2.92
N LEU A 19 5.44 -12.35 3.05
CA LEU A 19 5.33 -11.00 3.62
C LEU A 19 5.66 -11.06 5.12
N THR A 20 6.50 -10.14 5.58
CA THR A 20 6.89 -10.07 6.98
C THR A 20 6.20 -8.91 7.68
N GLU A 21 6.12 -9.00 9.01
CA GLU A 21 5.56 -7.91 9.81
C GLU A 21 6.40 -6.65 9.70
N GLU A 22 7.70 -6.81 9.58
CA GLU A 22 8.61 -5.67 9.44
C GLU A 22 8.33 -4.91 8.14
N THR A 23 8.18 -5.64 7.04
CA THR A 23 7.88 -5.01 5.76
C THR A 23 6.54 -4.29 5.81
N LEU A 24 5.56 -4.91 6.46
CA LEU A 24 4.24 -4.29 6.58
C LEU A 24 4.29 -3.05 7.47
N ALA A 25 5.11 -3.08 8.53
CA ALA A 25 5.31 -1.90 9.37
C ALA A 25 5.92 -0.75 8.58
N ASP A 26 6.89 -1.05 7.72
CA ASP A 26 7.49 -0.02 6.86
C ASP A 26 6.45 0.60 5.93
N ALA A 27 5.54 -0.21 5.42
CA ALA A 27 4.47 0.29 4.56
C ALA A 27 3.57 1.26 5.32
N HIS A 28 3.24 0.92 6.57
CA HIS A 28 2.45 1.83 7.41
C HIS A 28 3.20 3.12 7.69
N ASP A 29 4.49 3.02 8.00
CA ASP A 29 5.30 4.21 8.29
C ASP A 29 5.31 5.16 7.09
N TYR A 30 5.46 4.64 5.89
CA TYR A 30 5.47 5.49 4.72
C TYR A 30 4.09 6.12 4.48
N LEU A 31 3.02 5.35 4.72
CA LEU A 31 1.67 5.91 4.60
C LEU A 31 1.47 7.05 5.59
N TYR A 32 1.90 6.89 6.84
CA TYR A 32 1.77 7.95 7.83
C TYR A 32 2.61 9.17 7.45
N TYR A 33 3.76 8.94 6.83
CA TYR A 33 4.54 10.06 6.29
C TYR A 33 3.75 10.83 5.25
N LEU A 34 3.12 10.12 4.30
CA LEU A 34 2.29 10.78 3.29
C LEU A 34 1.15 11.56 3.93
N ALA A 35 0.52 10.98 4.95
CA ALA A 35 -0.57 11.66 5.65
C ALA A 35 -0.08 12.96 6.29
N SER A 36 1.12 12.94 6.87
CA SER A 36 1.68 14.13 7.50
C SER A 36 1.93 15.24 6.49
N GLN A 37 2.20 14.90 5.24
CA GLN A 37 2.43 15.89 4.19
C GLN A 37 1.16 16.69 3.86
N VAL A 38 0.00 16.16 4.18
CA VAL A 38 -1.27 16.87 3.98
C VAL A 38 -1.91 17.25 5.32
N GLY A 39 -1.13 17.25 6.39
CA GLY A 39 -1.56 17.74 7.69
C GLY A 39 -2.39 16.77 8.51
N VAL A 40 -2.32 15.48 8.21
CA VAL A 40 -3.09 14.47 8.95
C VAL A 40 -2.17 13.74 9.92
N GLU A 41 -2.50 13.79 11.21
CA GLU A 41 -1.76 13.07 12.23
C GLU A 41 -2.04 11.58 12.14
N GLU A 42 -1.08 10.78 12.56
CA GLU A 42 -1.20 9.33 12.51
C GLU A 42 -2.49 8.84 13.18
N SER A 43 -2.84 9.41 14.32
CA SER A 43 -4.02 9.01 15.08
C SER A 43 -5.34 9.27 14.34
N LYS A 44 -5.30 10.13 13.32
CA LYS A 44 -6.48 10.49 12.55
C LYS A 44 -6.62 9.70 11.25
N VAL A 45 -5.60 8.94 10.89
CA VAL A 45 -5.63 8.13 9.67
C VAL A 45 -6.59 6.96 9.87
N ARG A 46 -7.43 6.73 8.88
CA ARG A 46 -8.41 5.64 8.91
C ARG A 46 -8.14 4.66 7.77
N ALA A 47 -8.68 3.47 7.89
CA ALA A 47 -8.50 2.42 6.90
C ALA A 47 -9.46 2.59 5.73
N THR A 48 -9.33 3.71 5.02
CA THR A 48 -10.12 3.94 3.81
C THR A 48 -9.68 2.97 2.73
N VAL A 49 -10.48 2.85 1.68
CA VAL A 49 -10.14 1.95 0.57
C VAL A 49 -8.78 2.32 -0.02
N LEU A 50 -8.53 3.61 -0.24
CA LEU A 50 -7.26 4.05 -0.81
C LEU A 50 -6.09 3.75 0.12
N VAL A 51 -6.26 3.99 1.42
CA VAL A 51 -5.22 3.72 2.42
C VAL A 51 -4.89 2.23 2.44
N LYS A 52 -5.90 1.37 2.48
CA LYS A 52 -5.67 -0.07 2.52
C LYS A 52 -4.99 -0.56 1.25
N ARG A 53 -5.43 -0.07 0.09
CA ARG A 53 -4.81 -0.46 -1.17
C ARG A 53 -3.36 0.00 -1.25
N PHE A 54 -3.07 1.20 -0.75
CA PHE A 54 -1.70 1.71 -0.78
C PHE A 54 -0.78 0.86 0.09
N ILE A 55 -1.20 0.57 1.32
CA ILE A 55 -0.38 -0.24 2.23
C ILE A 55 -0.12 -1.61 1.60
N THR A 56 -1.16 -2.23 1.03
CA THR A 56 -1.03 -3.53 0.39
C THR A 56 -0.02 -3.49 -0.75
N ALA A 57 -0.16 -2.52 -1.65
CA ALA A 57 0.72 -2.42 -2.81
C ALA A 57 2.16 -2.12 -2.40
N TYR A 58 2.34 -1.22 -1.44
CA TYR A 58 3.67 -0.88 -0.97
C TYR A 58 4.37 -2.09 -0.32
N ALA A 59 3.64 -2.80 0.55
CA ALA A 59 4.20 -3.96 1.23
C ALA A 59 4.57 -5.06 0.24
N PHE A 60 3.72 -5.33 -0.74
CA PHE A 60 4.01 -6.36 -1.73
C PHE A 60 5.13 -5.94 -2.67
N ARG A 61 5.21 -4.65 -3.03
CA ARG A 61 6.34 -4.18 -3.82
C ARG A 61 7.66 -4.40 -3.08
N ALA A 62 7.71 -4.02 -1.81
CA ALA A 62 8.93 -4.20 -1.01
C ALA A 62 9.30 -5.67 -0.89
N THR A 63 8.31 -6.54 -0.68
CA THR A 63 8.55 -7.98 -0.60
C THR A 63 9.10 -8.50 -1.92
N ALA A 64 8.51 -8.09 -3.04
CA ALA A 64 8.95 -8.54 -4.36
C ALA A 64 10.36 -8.05 -4.67
N VAL A 65 10.69 -6.81 -4.29
CA VAL A 65 12.04 -6.27 -4.49
C VAL A 65 13.05 -7.10 -3.70
N ASN A 66 12.74 -7.40 -2.44
CA ASN A 66 13.64 -8.19 -1.61
C ASN A 66 13.87 -9.58 -2.22
N LYS A 67 12.81 -10.19 -2.73
CA LYS A 67 12.93 -11.52 -3.33
C LYS A 67 13.64 -11.49 -4.68
N SER A 68 13.50 -10.40 -5.44
CA SER A 68 14.16 -10.30 -6.74
C SER A 68 15.65 -10.04 -6.63
N PHE A 69 16.05 -9.20 -5.66
CA PHE A 69 17.42 -8.70 -5.60
C PHE A 69 18.19 -9.12 -4.37
N GLY A 70 17.50 -9.56 -3.33
CA GLY A 70 18.11 -9.74 -2.03
C GLY A 70 18.59 -11.14 -1.72
N LEU A 71 18.31 -12.13 -2.57
CA LEU A 71 18.60 -13.52 -2.23
C LEU A 71 19.66 -14.10 -3.14
N PRO A 72 20.87 -14.35 -2.61
CA PRO A 72 21.90 -15.03 -3.39
C PRO A 72 21.44 -16.37 -3.91
N GLY A 73 20.62 -17.08 -3.13
CA GLY A 73 20.09 -18.36 -3.55
C GLY A 73 19.23 -18.31 -4.79
N SER A 74 18.66 -17.15 -5.09
CA SER A 74 17.83 -17.00 -6.28
C SER A 74 18.63 -17.18 -7.55
N MET A 75 19.93 -17.04 -7.48
CA MET A 75 20.81 -17.28 -8.62
C MET A 75 20.83 -18.74 -9.03
N TYR A 76 20.47 -19.62 -8.12
CA TYR A 76 20.49 -21.06 -8.34
C TYR A 76 19.08 -21.64 -8.50
N SER A 77 18.06 -20.84 -8.27
CA SER A 77 16.70 -21.27 -8.51
C SER A 77 16.42 -21.21 -10.01
N ASP A 78 15.35 -21.85 -10.44
CA ASP A 78 15.00 -21.70 -11.84
C ASP A 78 14.60 -20.26 -12.10
N GLY A 79 14.80 -19.80 -13.33
CA GLY A 79 14.56 -18.41 -13.69
C GLY A 79 13.11 -17.97 -13.55
N LYS A 80 12.18 -18.91 -13.40
CA LYS A 80 10.77 -18.58 -13.28
C LYS A 80 10.46 -17.82 -12.02
N ASP A 81 11.09 -18.19 -10.90
CA ASP A 81 10.83 -17.52 -9.63
C ASP A 81 11.30 -16.08 -9.67
N VAL A 82 12.51 -15.87 -10.22
CA VAL A 82 13.07 -14.54 -10.34
C VAL A 82 12.19 -13.68 -11.23
N ASP A 83 11.76 -14.22 -12.37
CA ASP A 83 10.90 -13.51 -13.30
C ASP A 83 9.55 -13.18 -12.68
N ALA A 84 8.99 -14.11 -11.91
CA ALA A 84 7.69 -13.90 -11.28
C ALA A 84 7.78 -12.75 -10.28
N TYR A 85 8.84 -12.71 -9.46
CA TYR A 85 9.03 -11.62 -8.50
C TYR A 85 9.27 -10.29 -9.22
N ALA A 86 10.05 -10.31 -10.31
CA ALA A 86 10.32 -9.09 -11.07
C ALA A 86 9.03 -8.51 -11.66
N LYS A 87 8.14 -9.37 -12.14
CA LYS A 87 6.83 -8.92 -12.64
C LYS A 87 6.00 -8.31 -11.53
N LYS A 88 6.06 -8.86 -10.33
CA LYS A 88 5.33 -8.29 -9.19
C LYS A 88 5.88 -6.93 -8.81
N VAL A 89 7.21 -6.75 -8.89
CA VAL A 89 7.80 -5.44 -8.66
C VAL A 89 7.16 -4.41 -9.60
N GLN A 90 7.06 -4.76 -10.88
CA GLN A 90 6.50 -3.85 -11.88
C GLN A 90 5.02 -3.53 -11.57
N ILE A 91 4.24 -4.56 -11.31
CA ILE A 91 2.80 -4.41 -11.06
C ILE A 91 2.57 -3.52 -9.84
N TYR A 92 3.24 -3.81 -8.74
CA TYR A 92 3.00 -3.08 -7.50
C TYR A 92 3.67 -1.70 -7.50
N SER A 93 4.76 -1.52 -8.24
CA SER A 93 5.34 -0.19 -8.41
C SER A 93 4.38 0.74 -9.13
N ASP A 94 3.71 0.23 -10.17
CA ASP A 94 2.71 1.01 -10.89
C ASP A 94 1.52 1.33 -9.99
N GLU A 95 1.09 0.36 -9.19
CA GLU A 95 -0.03 0.57 -8.28
C GLU A 95 0.32 1.59 -7.19
N VAL A 96 1.52 1.48 -6.60
CA VAL A 96 1.96 2.44 -5.59
C VAL A 96 1.95 3.85 -6.16
N LYS A 97 2.49 4.01 -7.37
CA LYS A 97 2.55 5.33 -7.99
C LYS A 97 1.16 5.90 -8.25
N THR A 98 0.27 5.07 -8.75
CA THR A 98 -1.11 5.48 -9.01
C THR A 98 -1.81 5.90 -7.72
N LEU A 99 -1.67 5.08 -6.67
CA LEU A 99 -2.34 5.37 -5.40
C LEU A 99 -1.72 6.56 -4.69
N GLU A 100 -0.41 6.72 -4.77
CA GLU A 100 0.25 7.87 -4.17
C GLU A 100 -0.26 9.16 -4.79
N ASN A 101 -0.51 9.16 -6.10
CA ASN A 101 -1.09 10.32 -6.76
C ASN A 101 -2.52 10.62 -6.29
N ARG A 102 -3.23 9.62 -5.79
CA ARG A 102 -4.58 9.80 -5.27
C ARG A 102 -4.60 10.20 -3.80
N LEU A 103 -3.50 9.96 -3.08
CA LEU A 103 -3.40 10.29 -1.66
C LEU A 103 -2.83 11.70 -1.48
N GLN A 104 -3.52 12.69 -2.05
CA GLN A 104 -3.05 14.07 -2.08
C GLN A 104 -3.89 15.00 -1.22
N THR A 105 -4.94 14.50 -0.57
CA THR A 105 -5.82 15.30 0.26
C THR A 105 -5.98 14.65 1.63
N ALA A 106 -6.33 15.47 2.63
CA ALA A 106 -6.57 14.96 3.97
C ALA A 106 -7.72 13.94 3.97
N GLU A 107 -8.75 14.18 3.18
CA GLU A 107 -9.91 13.30 3.12
C GLU A 107 -9.56 11.90 2.67
N ALA A 108 -8.54 11.76 1.81
CA ALA A 108 -8.11 10.44 1.34
C ALA A 108 -7.62 9.57 2.51
N PHE A 109 -7.10 10.21 3.57
CA PHE A 109 -6.60 9.48 4.74
C PHE A 109 -7.63 9.34 5.83
N THR A 110 -8.59 10.25 5.92
CA THR A 110 -9.54 10.27 7.03
C THR A 110 -10.94 9.83 6.64
N GLY A 111 -11.28 9.95 5.36
CA GLY A 111 -12.63 9.69 4.89
C GLY A 111 -13.65 10.72 5.35
N ALA A 112 -13.20 11.81 5.95
CA ALA A 112 -14.12 12.74 6.63
C ALA A 112 -15.09 13.41 5.68
N SER A 113 -14.63 13.77 4.47
CA SER A 113 -15.50 14.48 3.55
C SER A 113 -16.63 13.61 3.04
N GLN A 114 -16.51 12.30 3.13
CA GLN A 114 -17.54 11.39 2.66
C GLN A 114 -18.80 11.47 3.51
N SER A 115 -18.65 11.87 4.76
CA SER A 115 -19.80 12.00 5.64
C SER A 115 -20.53 13.32 5.47
N SER A 116 -19.95 14.27 4.77
CA SER A 116 -20.52 15.61 4.59
C SER A 116 -21.43 15.72 3.37
N GLY A 117 -21.78 14.83 2.83
CA GLY A 117 -22.68 14.92 1.71
C GLY A 117 -22.41 15.86 0.58
N PHE A 118 -22.05 15.98 1.35
CA PHE A 118 -22.03 16.57 0.58
C PHE A 118 -22.14 17.03 0.02
N ARG A 119 -22.26 16.99 0.47
CA ARG A 119 -22.44 17.65 0.08
C ARG A 119 -22.54 18.03 -0.57
N ALA A 120 -22.64 18.02 -0.23
CA ALA A 120 -22.80 18.74 -0.76
C ALA A 120 -22.85 19.10 -1.45
N VAL A 121 -22.96 19.03 -1.16
CA VAL A 121 -23.01 19.74 -1.81
C VAL A 121 -23.09 20.14 -2.36
N LYS A 122 -23.11 20.10 -1.99
CA LYS A 122 -23.20 20.73 -2.47
C LYS A 122 -23.14 21.21 -3.20
N ILE A 123 -23.21 21.04 -2.75
CA ILE A 123 -23.23 21.60 -3.33
C ILE A 123 -23.38 21.99 -4.11
N PHE A 124 -23.67 22.09 -3.79
CA PHE A 124 -23.96 22.62 -4.48
C PHE A 124 -24.15 23.06 -4.94
N ARG A 125 -24.18 23.07 -4.43
CA ARG A 125 -24.67 23.61 -4.78
C ARG A 125 -24.77 24.00 -5.12
N GLY A 126 -24.89 23.62 -4.52
CA GLY A 126 -25.24 23.97 -4.72
C GLY A 126 -25.49 23.95 -4.92
#